data_b939178439e7f8daf15e4c4b4f1fbdbe
#
_entry.id   b939178439e7f8daf15e4c4b4f1fbdbe
#
_cell.length_a   1.000
_cell.length_b   1.000
_cell.length_c   1.000
_cell.angle_alpha   90.00
_cell.angle_beta   90.00
_cell.angle_gamma   90.00
#
_symmetry.space_group_name_H-M   'P 1'
#
loop_
_entity.id
_entity.type
_entity.pdbx_description
1 polymer ?
#
loop_
_entity_poly.entity_id
_entity_poly.type
_entity_poly.pdbx_seq_one_letter_code
_entity_poly.pdbx_strand_id
1 'polypeptide(L)'
;MRIPAKLVIATLLYGVAACVCRAQEAAREATTSDTTPKTARETHARKPPRTLTPDDGLGVISAALDPKVRRYAGHDCSHLVHAIYERAGFPYVYASSDDLYDGVEGFQRIEQPQPGDLIVWHGHVGIVVRPSKHVFFSFMTAGPGIDDYDTPYWVQRGQARFYRYIKSRASRSVYAGK
;
A
#
# COMPACT_ATOMS: atom_id res chain seq x y z
N MET A 1 1.63 53.76 -13.92
CA MET A 1 1.22 53.71 -15.33
C MET A 1 0.12 52.65 -15.47
N ARG A 2 -0.97 53.00 -16.11
CA ARG A 2 -2.34 52.46 -16.00
C ARG A 2 -2.53 51.07 -16.61
N ILE A 3 -3.37 50.24 -15.94
CA ILE A 3 -4.07 49.06 -16.43
C ILE A 3 -4.93 49.40 -17.65
N PRO A 4 -5.25 48.47 -18.60
CA PRO A 4 -6.65 48.11 -18.62
C PRO A 4 -6.97 46.62 -18.73
N ALA A 5 -8.07 46.26 -18.05
CA ALA A 5 -8.87 45.08 -18.18
C ALA A 5 -9.48 44.94 -19.58
N LYS A 6 -9.63 43.71 -20.05
CA LYS A 6 -10.65 43.34 -21.04
C LYS A 6 -11.37 42.07 -20.64
N LEU A 7 -12.58 42.29 -20.19
CA LEU A 7 -13.72 41.39 -20.04
C LEU A 7 -14.17 40.94 -21.44
N VAL A 8 -14.34 39.64 -21.65
CA VAL A 8 -15.21 39.10 -22.71
C VAL A 8 -16.09 38.01 -22.13
N ILE A 9 -17.33 38.34 -22.00
CA ILE A 9 -18.50 37.48 -21.75
C ILE A 9 -18.93 36.94 -23.12
N ALA A 10 -19.14 35.64 -23.23
CA ALA A 10 -19.93 35.04 -24.30
C ALA A 10 -20.79 33.90 -23.73
N THR A 11 -22.04 34.20 -23.53
CA THR A 11 -23.20 33.33 -23.35
C THR A 11 -23.64 32.73 -24.69
N LEU A 12 -24.11 31.46 -24.66
CA LEU A 12 -25.13 30.86 -25.54
C LEU A 12 -25.31 29.41 -25.10
N LEU A 13 -26.34 29.01 -24.41
CA LEU A 13 -27.74 28.70 -24.65
C LEU A 13 -27.99 27.67 -25.77
N TYR A 14 -28.82 26.66 -25.39
CA TYR A 14 -29.68 25.76 -26.14
C TYR A 14 -29.21 24.34 -26.43
N GLY A 15 -30.06 23.43 -25.98
CA GLY A 15 -30.26 22.14 -26.59
C GLY A 15 -30.88 21.06 -25.70
N VAL A 16 -32.13 21.27 -25.23
CA VAL A 16 -32.98 20.19 -24.71
C VAL A 16 -33.49 19.37 -25.89
N ALA A 17 -33.24 18.08 -25.88
CA ALA A 17 -33.96 17.13 -26.73
C ALA A 17 -34.37 15.93 -25.90
N ALA A 18 -35.63 15.96 -25.48
CA ALA A 18 -36.38 14.81 -24.99
C ALA A 18 -36.69 13.88 -26.18
N CYS A 19 -36.39 12.61 -26.07
CA CYS A 19 -36.94 11.60 -26.96
C CYS A 19 -37.60 10.51 -26.11
N VAL A 20 -38.91 10.64 -26.00
CA VAL A 20 -39.86 9.60 -25.53
C VAL A 20 -40.29 8.82 -26.75
N CYS A 21 -40.14 7.52 -26.76
CA CYS A 21 -40.92 6.54 -27.54
C CYS A 21 -40.42 5.13 -27.15
N ARG A 22 -41.15 4.15 -26.78
CA ARG A 22 -42.54 3.72 -26.97
C ARG A 22 -42.49 2.23 -26.59
N ALA A 23 -43.36 1.85 -25.73
CA ALA A 23 -43.64 0.45 -25.40
C ALA A 23 -44.08 -0.32 -26.66
N GLN A 24 -43.61 -1.53 -26.81
CA GLN A 24 -44.29 -2.53 -27.60
C GLN A 24 -44.22 -3.89 -26.92
N GLU A 25 -45.37 -4.22 -26.38
CA GLU A 25 -45.83 -5.50 -25.89
C GLU A 25 -46.04 -6.43 -27.09
N ALA A 26 -45.45 -7.62 -27.05
CA ALA A 26 -45.95 -8.74 -27.81
C ALA A 26 -45.58 -10.05 -27.09
N ALA A 27 -46.59 -10.63 -26.53
CA ALA A 27 -46.60 -12.00 -26.01
C ALA A 27 -46.35 -13.02 -27.15
N ARG A 28 -45.54 -14.05 -26.89
CA ARG A 28 -45.68 -15.37 -27.48
C ARG A 28 -45.13 -16.47 -26.58
N GLU A 29 -46.02 -17.33 -26.31
CA GLU A 29 -46.12 -18.60 -25.62
C GLU A 29 -44.91 -19.54 -25.69
N ALA A 30 -44.65 -20.15 -24.56
CA ALA A 30 -44.37 -21.56 -24.26
C ALA A 30 -43.55 -22.40 -25.24
N THR A 31 -42.38 -22.82 -24.77
CA THR A 31 -41.93 -24.21 -24.95
C THR A 31 -41.03 -24.59 -23.77
N THR A 32 -41.52 -25.53 -22.98
CA THR A 32 -40.82 -26.28 -21.94
C THR A 32 -39.60 -26.97 -22.52
N SER A 33 -38.44 -26.68 -21.97
CA SER A 33 -37.26 -27.52 -22.05
C SER A 33 -36.58 -27.56 -20.70
N ASP A 34 -36.74 -28.69 -20.07
CA ASP A 34 -36.04 -29.20 -18.93
C ASP A 34 -34.54 -29.03 -19.09
N THR A 35 -33.92 -28.14 -18.33
CA THR A 35 -32.47 -28.07 -18.19
C THR A 35 -32.15 -27.86 -16.74
N THR A 36 -31.73 -28.95 -16.11
CA THR A 36 -31.13 -29.07 -14.78
C THR A 36 -30.29 -27.82 -14.40
N PRO A 37 -30.51 -27.19 -13.26
CA PRO A 37 -29.66 -26.09 -12.82
C PRO A 37 -28.26 -26.61 -12.53
N LYS A 38 -27.34 -26.27 -13.42
CA LYS A 38 -25.90 -26.43 -13.24
C LYS A 38 -25.52 -25.73 -11.96
N THR A 39 -25.18 -26.52 -10.95
CA THR A 39 -24.67 -26.13 -9.64
C THR A 39 -23.79 -24.88 -9.77
N ALA A 40 -24.27 -23.75 -9.31
CA ALA A 40 -23.47 -22.55 -9.14
C ALA A 40 -22.32 -22.91 -8.20
N ARG A 41 -21.13 -23.00 -8.77
CA ARG A 41 -19.88 -23.18 -8.05
C ARG A 41 -19.75 -21.97 -7.13
N GLU A 42 -20.11 -22.13 -5.85
CA GLU A 42 -19.83 -21.14 -4.82
C GLU A 42 -18.35 -20.80 -4.89
N THR A 43 -18.04 -19.67 -5.50
CA THR A 43 -16.74 -19.03 -5.36
C THR A 43 -16.62 -18.65 -3.90
N HIS A 44 -15.99 -19.51 -3.11
CA HIS A 44 -15.59 -19.19 -1.74
C HIS A 44 -14.80 -17.90 -1.81
N ALA A 45 -15.44 -16.80 -1.47
CA ALA A 45 -14.81 -15.49 -1.37
C ALA A 45 -13.64 -15.64 -0.40
N ARG A 46 -12.42 -15.68 -0.92
CA ARG A 46 -11.20 -15.87 -0.15
C ARG A 46 -11.13 -14.68 0.81
N LYS A 47 -11.25 -14.96 2.11
CA LYS A 47 -11.14 -13.92 3.15
C LYS A 47 -9.88 -13.09 2.88
N PRO A 48 -9.97 -11.75 2.86
CA PRO A 48 -8.82 -10.90 2.55
C PRO A 48 -7.64 -11.23 3.47
N PRO A 49 -6.40 -11.14 2.98
CA PRO A 49 -5.23 -11.42 3.78
C PRO A 49 -5.18 -10.48 4.99
N ARG A 50 -4.74 -11.00 6.13
CA ARG A 50 -4.53 -10.16 7.32
C ARG A 50 -3.22 -9.40 7.14
N THR A 51 -3.28 -8.10 7.21
CA THR A 51 -2.12 -7.24 7.10
C THR A 51 -1.69 -6.69 8.47
N LEU A 52 -0.52 -6.07 8.51
CA LEU A 52 -0.01 -5.32 9.66
C LEU A 52 -1.07 -4.30 10.12
N THR A 53 -1.40 -4.31 11.42
CA THR A 53 -2.27 -3.30 12.03
C THR A 53 -1.45 -2.09 12.48
N PRO A 54 -2.07 -0.93 12.80
CA PRO A 54 -1.35 0.20 13.37
C PRO A 54 -0.56 -0.16 14.64
N ASP A 55 -1.12 -0.97 15.53
CA ASP A 55 -0.45 -1.43 16.76
C ASP A 55 0.76 -2.31 16.45
N ASP A 56 0.65 -3.21 15.47
CA ASP A 56 1.81 -3.98 15.00
C ASP A 56 2.90 -3.06 14.45
N GLY A 57 2.49 -2.00 13.73
CA GLY A 57 3.40 -0.99 13.20
C GLY A 57 4.18 -0.26 14.27
N LEU A 58 3.55 0.05 15.41
CA LEU A 58 4.26 0.59 16.58
C LEU A 58 5.27 -0.43 17.14
N GLY A 59 4.96 -1.71 17.10
CA GLY A 59 5.90 -2.80 17.43
C GLY A 59 7.12 -2.81 16.52
N VAL A 60 6.92 -2.63 15.20
CA VAL A 60 8.02 -2.51 14.22
C VAL A 60 8.90 -1.30 14.52
N ILE A 61 8.30 -0.14 14.81
CA ILE A 61 9.04 1.08 15.18
C ILE A 61 9.82 0.86 16.48
N SER A 62 9.21 0.22 17.49
CA SER A 62 9.88 -0.10 18.75
C SER A 62 11.11 -1.00 18.52
N ALA A 63 11.00 -2.00 17.64
CA ALA A 63 12.12 -2.85 17.25
C ALA A 63 13.25 -2.06 16.54
N ALA A 64 12.91 -1.04 15.76
CA ALA A 64 13.89 -0.15 15.14
C ALA A 64 14.72 0.66 16.15
N LEU A 65 14.20 0.87 17.35
CA LEU A 65 14.90 1.55 18.45
C LEU A 65 15.84 0.63 19.23
N ASP A 66 15.75 -0.71 19.06
CA ASP A 66 16.59 -1.66 19.77
C ASP A 66 18.06 -1.52 19.31
N PRO A 67 18.99 -1.18 20.22
CA PRO A 67 20.41 -1.04 19.89
C PRO A 67 21.04 -2.33 19.32
N LYS A 68 20.50 -3.49 19.67
CA LYS A 68 20.98 -4.79 19.15
C LYS A 68 20.69 -4.90 17.65
N VAL A 69 19.48 -4.55 17.22
CA VAL A 69 19.10 -4.57 15.81
C VAL A 69 20.02 -3.66 14.98
N ARG A 70 20.24 -2.43 15.47
CA ARG A 70 21.11 -1.46 14.76
C ARG A 70 22.56 -1.92 14.61
N ARG A 71 23.06 -2.74 15.51
CA ARG A 71 24.45 -3.25 15.45
C ARG A 71 24.59 -4.45 14.54
N TYR A 72 23.55 -5.28 14.44
CA TYR A 72 23.57 -6.52 13.64
C TYR A 72 23.04 -6.34 12.22
N ALA A 73 22.23 -5.33 11.99
CA ALA A 73 21.80 -4.99 10.65
C ALA A 73 22.99 -4.53 9.86
N GLY A 74 23.50 -5.34 8.95
CA GLY A 74 24.64 -5.00 8.07
C GLY A 74 24.71 -3.50 7.73
N HIS A 75 25.62 -3.05 6.97
CA HIS A 75 25.78 -1.61 6.71
C HIS A 75 24.90 -1.11 5.55
N ASP A 76 23.68 -1.65 5.39
CA ASP A 76 22.73 -1.22 4.35
C ASP A 76 21.28 -1.21 4.83
N CYS A 77 20.44 -0.54 4.04
CA CYS A 77 19.05 -0.29 4.38
C CYS A 77 18.17 -1.55 4.38
N SER A 78 18.40 -2.48 3.46
CA SER A 78 17.59 -3.70 3.32
C SER A 78 17.85 -4.69 4.45
N HIS A 79 19.11 -4.88 4.86
CA HIS A 79 19.46 -5.70 6.02
C HIS A 79 18.92 -5.10 7.33
N LEU A 80 19.00 -3.77 7.48
CA LEU A 80 18.43 -3.10 8.66
C LEU A 80 16.93 -3.31 8.76
N VAL A 81 16.20 -3.08 7.67
CA VAL A 81 14.74 -3.26 7.63
C VAL A 81 14.36 -4.71 7.89
N HIS A 82 15.05 -5.66 7.27
CA HIS A 82 14.82 -7.09 7.50
C HIS A 82 14.99 -7.47 8.98
N ALA A 83 16.10 -7.07 9.60
CA ALA A 83 16.37 -7.34 11.01
C ALA A 83 15.32 -6.71 11.95
N ILE A 84 14.82 -5.52 11.63
CA ILE A 84 13.75 -4.86 12.39
C ILE A 84 12.46 -5.67 12.33
N TYR A 85 12.04 -6.11 11.14
CA TYR A 85 10.83 -6.90 10.97
C TYR A 85 10.92 -8.26 11.66
N GLU A 86 12.07 -8.95 11.56
CA GLU A 86 12.32 -10.18 12.31
C GLU A 86 12.21 -9.96 13.83
N ARG A 87 12.85 -8.89 14.32
CA ARG A 87 12.81 -8.54 15.75
C ARG A 87 11.42 -8.20 16.24
N ALA A 88 10.60 -7.59 15.39
CA ALA A 88 9.20 -7.27 15.67
C ALA A 88 8.26 -8.49 15.60
N GLY A 89 8.75 -9.65 15.15
CA GLY A 89 7.94 -10.87 15.00
C GLY A 89 7.20 -10.98 13.67
N PHE A 90 7.65 -10.25 12.66
CA PHE A 90 7.13 -10.25 11.29
C PHE A 90 8.18 -10.71 10.28
N PRO A 91 8.70 -11.95 10.39
CA PRO A 91 9.76 -12.44 9.52
C PRO A 91 9.28 -12.56 8.06
N TYR A 92 10.17 -12.26 7.12
CA TYR A 92 9.99 -12.49 5.69
C TYR A 92 11.30 -12.98 5.06
N VAL A 93 11.23 -13.55 3.88
CA VAL A 93 12.45 -13.94 3.15
C VAL A 93 13.20 -12.66 2.76
N TYR A 94 14.49 -12.60 3.10
CA TYR A 94 15.31 -11.43 2.76
C TYR A 94 15.17 -11.05 1.28
N ALA A 95 15.03 -9.78 1.04
CA ALA A 95 14.94 -9.19 -0.29
C ALA A 95 15.70 -7.85 -0.33
N SER A 96 16.34 -7.57 -1.44
CA SER A 96 16.99 -6.29 -1.68
C SER A 96 15.95 -5.16 -1.81
N SER A 97 16.42 -3.91 -1.78
CA SER A 97 15.51 -2.77 -2.01
C SER A 97 14.90 -2.78 -3.41
N ASP A 98 15.58 -3.30 -4.41
CA ASP A 98 15.06 -3.41 -5.78
C ASP A 98 13.99 -4.51 -5.87
N ASP A 99 14.22 -5.68 -5.26
CA ASP A 99 13.20 -6.73 -5.18
C ASP A 99 11.96 -6.24 -4.46
N LEU A 100 12.14 -5.53 -3.33
CA LEU A 100 11.03 -4.94 -2.57
C LEU A 100 10.27 -3.90 -3.39
N TYR A 101 10.98 -3.12 -4.22
CA TYR A 101 10.36 -2.13 -5.09
C TYR A 101 9.49 -2.79 -6.16
N ASP A 102 9.93 -3.90 -6.73
CA ASP A 102 9.16 -4.67 -7.71
C ASP A 102 8.01 -5.47 -7.08
N GLY A 103 8.11 -5.73 -5.79
CA GLY A 103 7.11 -6.44 -5.00
C GLY A 103 7.52 -7.87 -4.72
N VAL A 104 7.48 -8.26 -3.45
CA VAL A 104 7.81 -9.60 -2.99
C VAL A 104 6.64 -10.24 -2.24
N GLU A 105 6.62 -11.58 -2.18
CA GLU A 105 5.68 -12.30 -1.34
C GLU A 105 5.81 -11.87 0.12
N GLY A 106 4.69 -11.73 0.80
CA GLY A 106 4.63 -11.25 2.19
C GLY A 106 4.37 -9.75 2.33
N PHE A 107 4.35 -9.00 1.22
CA PHE A 107 4.01 -7.58 1.23
C PHE A 107 2.93 -7.25 0.19
N GLN A 108 2.04 -6.34 0.57
CA GLN A 108 1.01 -5.79 -0.31
C GLN A 108 1.32 -4.32 -0.59
N ARG A 109 1.33 -3.95 -1.86
CA ARG A 109 1.43 -2.53 -2.25
C ARG A 109 0.20 -1.76 -1.79
N ILE A 110 0.42 -0.57 -1.24
CA ILE A 110 -0.63 0.31 -0.71
C ILE A 110 -0.38 1.75 -1.15
N GLU A 111 -1.42 2.59 -1.08
CA GLU A 111 -1.34 4.03 -1.39
C GLU A 111 -1.35 4.89 -0.11
N GLN A 112 -1.95 4.39 0.96
CA GLN A 112 -2.05 5.10 2.24
C GLN A 112 -1.21 4.39 3.30
N PRO A 113 0.03 4.84 3.52
CA PRO A 113 0.91 4.22 4.50
C PRO A 113 0.46 4.52 5.94
N GLN A 114 0.78 3.58 6.82
CA GLN A 114 0.67 3.72 8.27
C GLN A 114 2.03 3.53 8.93
N PRO A 115 2.20 3.86 10.22
CA PRO A 115 3.41 3.53 10.97
C PRO A 115 3.77 2.05 10.84
N GLY A 116 5.04 1.75 10.58
CA GLY A 116 5.55 0.40 10.41
C GLY A 116 5.48 -0.16 8.99
N ASP A 117 4.83 0.50 8.03
CA ASP A 117 4.88 0.11 6.61
C ASP A 117 6.25 0.38 6.00
N LEU A 118 6.59 -0.32 4.92
CA LEU A 118 7.77 -0.01 4.12
C LEU A 118 7.54 1.20 3.22
N ILE A 119 8.59 1.99 3.05
CA ILE A 119 8.75 2.95 1.97
C ILE A 119 9.97 2.54 1.14
N VAL A 120 9.82 2.41 -0.17
CA VAL A 120 10.81 1.80 -1.04
C VAL A 120 11.03 2.64 -2.30
N TRP A 121 12.29 2.86 -2.64
CA TRP A 121 12.77 3.38 -3.91
C TRP A 121 13.70 2.34 -4.54
N HIS A 122 14.03 2.48 -5.79
CA HIS A 122 15.16 1.73 -6.34
C HIS A 122 16.44 2.05 -5.55
N GLY A 123 17.12 1.01 -5.10
CA GLY A 123 18.36 1.12 -4.33
C GLY A 123 18.19 1.65 -2.90
N HIS A 124 16.93 1.79 -2.37
CA HIS A 124 16.75 2.20 -0.98
C HIS A 124 15.40 1.75 -0.40
N VAL A 125 15.41 1.40 0.90
CA VAL A 125 14.20 1.03 1.65
C VAL A 125 14.26 1.59 3.06
N GLY A 126 13.08 1.94 3.60
CA GLY A 126 12.92 2.37 4.97
C GLY A 126 11.58 1.97 5.56
N ILE A 127 11.36 2.34 6.80
CA ILE A 127 10.14 2.09 7.57
C ILE A 127 9.44 3.43 7.83
N VAL A 128 8.19 3.56 7.45
CA VAL A 128 7.37 4.74 7.71
C VAL A 128 7.16 4.87 9.23
N VAL A 129 7.53 6.01 9.78
CA VAL A 129 7.39 6.31 11.22
C VAL A 129 6.17 7.19 11.46
N ARG A 130 6.05 8.28 10.70
CA ARG A 130 4.94 9.23 10.84
C ARG A 130 4.48 9.69 9.45
N PRO A 131 3.51 9.01 8.84
CA PRO A 131 3.07 9.30 7.47
C PRO A 131 2.54 10.73 7.30
N SER A 132 1.82 11.28 8.30
CA SER A 132 1.29 12.65 8.26
C SER A 132 2.37 13.76 8.31
N LYS A 133 3.62 13.39 8.51
CA LYS A 133 4.80 14.27 8.55
C LYS A 133 5.89 13.78 7.61
N HIS A 134 5.56 12.84 6.73
CA HIS A 134 6.47 12.25 5.74
C HIS A 134 7.76 11.63 6.35
N VAL A 135 7.73 11.27 7.64
CA VAL A 135 8.90 10.78 8.37
C VAL A 135 9.04 9.27 8.24
N PHE A 136 10.25 8.84 7.88
CA PHE A 136 10.64 7.43 7.83
C PHE A 136 11.99 7.19 8.52
N PHE A 137 12.27 5.93 8.84
CA PHE A 137 13.53 5.46 9.42
C PHE A 137 14.23 4.53 8.43
N SER A 138 15.53 4.69 8.25
CA SER A 138 16.34 3.81 7.40
C SER A 138 17.82 3.85 7.77
N PHE A 139 18.65 3.09 7.05
CA PHE A 139 20.10 3.22 7.09
C PHE A 139 20.53 4.30 6.09
N MET A 140 20.97 5.42 6.59
CA MET A 140 21.47 6.56 5.82
C MET A 140 22.98 6.50 5.67
N THR A 141 23.57 7.44 4.95
CA THR A 141 25.03 7.56 4.81
C THR A 141 25.74 7.72 6.17
N ALA A 142 25.11 8.40 7.12
CA ALA A 142 25.62 8.58 8.47
C ALA A 142 25.24 7.44 9.44
N GLY A 143 24.59 6.37 8.96
CA GLY A 143 24.08 5.26 9.76
C GLY A 143 22.55 5.31 9.95
N PRO A 144 22.00 4.45 10.83
CA PRO A 144 20.58 4.39 11.09
C PRO A 144 20.01 5.73 11.58
N GLY A 145 19.01 6.26 10.92
CA GLY A 145 18.42 7.57 11.23
C GLY A 145 17.03 7.75 10.63
N ILE A 146 16.43 8.89 10.94
CA ILE A 146 15.15 9.33 10.40
C ILE A 146 15.36 10.47 9.42
N ASP A 147 14.49 10.53 8.40
CA ASP A 147 14.47 11.62 7.42
C ASP A 147 13.03 11.86 6.94
N ASP A 148 12.83 12.95 6.20
CA ASP A 148 11.56 13.31 5.58
C ASP A 148 11.59 12.94 4.09
N TYR A 149 10.71 12.01 3.68
CA TYR A 149 10.69 11.50 2.30
C TYR A 149 10.09 12.49 1.29
N ASP A 150 9.58 13.64 1.72
CA ASP A 150 9.08 14.72 0.85
C ASP A 150 10.16 15.78 0.56
N THR A 151 11.38 15.58 1.07
CA THR A 151 12.52 16.48 0.74
C THR A 151 12.95 16.32 -0.72
N PRO A 152 13.53 17.37 -1.33
CA PRO A 152 14.01 17.32 -2.71
C PRO A 152 14.94 16.14 -3.01
N TYR A 153 15.76 15.74 -2.05
CA TYR A 153 16.66 14.59 -2.19
C TYR A 153 15.91 13.29 -2.46
N TRP A 154 14.86 13.00 -1.68
CA TRP A 154 14.09 11.76 -1.84
C TRP A 154 13.14 11.82 -3.03
N VAL A 155 12.54 12.98 -3.30
CA VAL A 155 11.68 13.19 -4.48
C VAL A 155 12.47 12.99 -5.78
N GLN A 156 13.72 13.45 -5.86
CA GLN A 156 14.58 13.26 -7.03
C GLN A 156 15.04 11.82 -7.25
N ARG A 157 14.97 10.94 -6.25
CA ARG A 157 15.24 9.48 -6.41
C ARG A 157 14.16 8.77 -7.22
N GLY A 158 13.05 9.41 -7.49
CA GLY A 158 11.91 8.85 -8.19
C GLY A 158 10.72 8.55 -7.27
N GLN A 159 9.71 7.92 -7.82
CA GLN A 159 8.49 7.65 -7.09
C GLN A 159 8.70 6.60 -6.01
N ALA A 160 8.48 6.94 -4.75
CA ALA A 160 8.41 5.97 -3.67
C ALA A 160 7.20 5.04 -3.82
N ARG A 161 7.36 3.80 -3.40
CA ARG A 161 6.27 2.82 -3.28
C ARG A 161 6.11 2.44 -1.82
N PHE A 162 4.87 2.24 -1.39
CA PHE A 162 4.58 1.82 -0.02
C PHE A 162 4.08 0.38 0.00
N TYR A 163 4.52 -0.39 1.01
CA TYR A 163 4.16 -1.78 1.15
C TYR A 163 3.80 -2.11 2.59
N ARG A 164 2.74 -2.90 2.76
CA ARG A 164 2.28 -3.39 4.06
C ARG A 164 2.49 -4.88 4.18
N TYR A 165 3.04 -5.30 5.30
CA TYR A 165 3.28 -6.70 5.58
C TYR A 165 1.98 -7.50 5.65
N ILE A 166 1.98 -8.68 5.01
CA ILE A 166 0.89 -9.65 5.03
C ILE A 166 1.21 -10.70 6.08
N LYS A 167 0.42 -10.76 7.14
CA LYS A 167 0.60 -11.73 8.23
C LYS A 167 0.33 -13.14 7.73
N SER A 168 1.34 -14.02 7.78
CA SER A 168 1.16 -15.43 7.53
C SER A 168 0.35 -16.08 8.69
N ARG A 169 -0.32 -17.20 8.41
CA ARG A 169 -1.02 -17.97 9.46
C ARG A 169 -0.07 -18.51 10.53
N ALA A 170 1.20 -18.68 10.19
CA ALA A 170 2.23 -19.24 11.09
C ALA A 170 2.69 -18.27 12.21
N SER A 171 2.54 -16.96 12.02
CA SER A 171 2.98 -15.96 13.01
C SER A 171 2.22 -15.98 14.34
N ARG A 172 1.17 -16.80 14.48
CA ARG A 172 0.33 -16.87 15.70
C ARG A 172 0.90 -17.68 16.84
N SER A 173 1.88 -18.54 16.61
CA SER A 173 2.27 -19.56 17.59
C SER A 173 3.34 -19.12 18.59
N VAL A 174 4.06 -18.03 18.32
CA VAL A 174 5.25 -17.70 19.14
C VAL A 174 4.93 -16.82 20.35
N TYR A 175 3.81 -16.13 20.38
CA TYR A 175 3.46 -15.18 21.46
C TYR A 175 2.26 -15.57 22.32
N ALA A 176 1.64 -16.71 22.10
CA ALA A 176 0.51 -17.19 22.92
C ALA A 176 0.93 -18.01 24.18
N GLY A 177 2.21 -18.04 24.50
CA GLY A 177 2.73 -18.85 25.61
C GLY A 177 3.86 -18.17 26.36
N LYS A 178 3.55 -17.15 27.13
CA LYS A 178 4.27 -16.76 28.37
C LYS A 178 3.38 -15.88 29.22
#